data_07a292df85240ed680cff656273891d5
#
_entry.id   07a292df85240ed680cff656273891d5
#
_cell.length_a   1.000
_cell.length_b   1.000
_cell.length_c   1.000
_cell.angle_alpha   90.00
_cell.angle_beta   90.00
_cell.angle_gamma   90.00
#
_symmetry.space_group_name_H-M   'P 1'
#
loop_
_entity.id
_entity.type
_entity.pdbx_description
1 polymer ?
#
loop_
_entity_poly.entity_id
_entity_poly.type
_entity_poly.pdbx_seq_one_letter_code
_entity_poly.pdbx_strand_id
1 'polypeptide(L)'
;AVNSLAETPGEGTVIIRSHGVGPQVYEEAKERDLRMVDATCPHVKKAQMAAHQLSQDGFSVVIVGEKKHPEVKSIFEWSGRNALVVETEEEAAQIAPCDKLGIVAQTTFSGDKFQSIVACLLNKSNDIHIIRTICTATDQRQKAAIDLAGKVDMMLVIGGKNSANTTRLAQLCAEKTMTHHLETASELQDEWFHNIKKIGITAGASTPDWIIK
;
A
#
# COMPACT_ATOMS: atom_id res chain seq x y z
N ALA A 1 -1.13 -20.16 -4.91
CA ALA A 1 -0.13 -19.08 -4.77
C ALA A 1 1.14 -19.68 -4.16
N VAL A 2 2.30 -19.20 -4.61
CA VAL A 2 3.62 -19.61 -4.10
C VAL A 2 4.32 -18.40 -3.50
N ASN A 3 5.23 -18.62 -2.56
CA ASN A 3 6.03 -17.57 -1.94
C ASN A 3 7.40 -17.38 -2.59
N SER A 4 7.84 -18.37 -3.37
CA SER A 4 9.13 -18.40 -4.05
C SER A 4 8.99 -19.14 -5.37
N LEU A 5 9.82 -18.78 -6.36
CA LEU A 5 9.89 -19.50 -7.62
C LEU A 5 10.40 -20.95 -7.42
N ALA A 6 11.15 -21.22 -6.37
CA ALA A 6 11.58 -22.58 -6.05
C ALA A 6 10.42 -23.57 -5.81
N GLU A 7 9.25 -23.05 -5.42
CA GLU A 7 8.03 -23.84 -5.22
C GLU A 7 7.27 -24.11 -6.54
N THR A 8 7.71 -23.53 -7.67
CA THR A 8 7.04 -23.71 -8.96
C THR A 8 7.60 -24.92 -9.71
N PRO A 9 6.76 -25.66 -10.49
CA PRO A 9 7.26 -26.63 -11.46
C PRO A 9 8.26 -25.97 -12.42
N GLY A 10 9.15 -26.77 -12.99
CA GLY A 10 10.14 -26.29 -13.97
C GLY A 10 9.55 -25.72 -15.25
N GLU A 11 8.27 -25.94 -15.49
CA GLU A 11 7.51 -25.47 -16.66
C GLU A 11 6.23 -24.75 -16.19
N GLY A 12 5.80 -23.74 -16.93
CA GLY A 12 4.54 -23.07 -16.65
C GLY A 12 4.58 -21.55 -16.77
N THR A 13 3.46 -20.94 -16.40
CA THR A 13 3.33 -19.48 -16.37
C THR A 13 3.24 -18.98 -14.95
N VAL A 14 4.13 -18.06 -14.58
CA VAL A 14 4.12 -17.38 -13.30
C VAL A 14 3.44 -16.02 -13.46
N ILE A 15 2.48 -15.71 -12.57
CA ILE A 15 1.81 -14.41 -12.55
C ILE A 15 2.32 -13.62 -11.33
N ILE A 16 2.93 -12.47 -11.58
CA ILE A 16 3.28 -11.53 -10.52
C ILE A 16 2.02 -10.77 -10.12
N ARG A 17 1.69 -10.80 -8.83
CA ARG A 17 0.54 -10.08 -8.27
C ARG A 17 0.74 -8.57 -8.28
N SER A 18 -0.33 -7.81 -8.03
CA SER A 18 -0.35 -6.34 -8.07
C SER A 18 0.68 -5.63 -7.17
N HIS A 19 1.14 -6.28 -6.09
CA HIS A 19 2.16 -5.73 -5.18
C HIS A 19 3.58 -5.72 -5.76
N GLY A 20 3.79 -6.39 -6.89
CA GLY A 20 5.10 -6.54 -7.47
C GLY A 20 6.03 -7.46 -6.70
N VAL A 21 7.21 -7.65 -7.25
CA VAL A 21 8.33 -8.41 -6.68
C VAL A 21 9.63 -7.66 -6.95
N GLY A 22 10.71 -8.03 -6.28
CA GLY A 22 12.03 -7.47 -6.52
C GLY A 22 12.67 -7.92 -7.83
N PRO A 23 13.74 -7.26 -8.28
CA PRO A 23 14.40 -7.53 -9.57
C PRO A 23 14.92 -8.97 -9.66
N GLN A 24 15.39 -9.56 -8.56
CA GLN A 24 15.94 -10.93 -8.56
C GLN A 24 14.91 -11.99 -8.98
N VAL A 25 13.61 -11.76 -8.72
CA VAL A 25 12.56 -12.71 -9.15
C VAL A 25 12.45 -12.74 -10.68
N TYR A 26 12.66 -11.60 -11.34
CA TYR A 26 12.67 -11.54 -12.81
C TYR A 26 13.88 -12.23 -13.39
N GLU A 27 15.05 -12.07 -12.76
CA GLU A 27 16.31 -12.72 -13.16
C GLU A 27 16.21 -14.25 -12.97
N GLU A 28 15.76 -14.72 -11.81
CA GLU A 28 15.54 -16.16 -11.54
C GLU A 28 14.55 -16.78 -12.50
N ALA A 29 13.44 -16.09 -12.81
CA ALA A 29 12.47 -16.61 -13.76
C ALA A 29 13.05 -16.74 -15.18
N LYS A 30 13.90 -15.80 -15.57
CA LYS A 30 14.61 -15.84 -16.86
C LYS A 30 15.61 -16.98 -16.90
N GLU A 31 16.40 -17.19 -15.85
CA GLU A 31 17.35 -18.28 -15.74
C GLU A 31 16.67 -19.68 -15.81
N ARG A 32 15.44 -19.76 -15.30
CA ARG A 32 14.65 -21.00 -15.31
C ARG A 32 13.75 -21.13 -16.52
N ASP A 33 13.84 -20.24 -17.50
CA ASP A 33 13.01 -20.19 -18.72
C ASP A 33 11.49 -20.23 -18.42
N LEU A 34 11.07 -19.59 -17.31
CA LEU A 34 9.67 -19.52 -16.93
C LEU A 34 8.96 -18.40 -17.68
N ARG A 35 7.79 -18.71 -18.24
CA ARG A 35 6.92 -17.67 -18.80
C ARG A 35 6.37 -16.80 -17.67
N MET A 36 6.60 -15.50 -17.75
CA MET A 36 6.15 -14.54 -16.72
C MET A 36 5.07 -13.61 -17.27
N VAL A 37 3.99 -13.44 -16.48
CA VAL A 37 2.96 -12.41 -16.69
C VAL A 37 3.04 -11.45 -15.52
N ASP A 38 3.47 -10.23 -15.80
CA ASP A 38 3.62 -9.20 -14.78
C ASP A 38 2.32 -8.39 -14.64
N ALA A 39 1.54 -8.71 -13.61
CA ALA A 39 0.33 -7.98 -13.23
C ALA A 39 0.58 -6.95 -12.11
N THR A 40 1.83 -6.50 -11.93
CA THR A 40 2.15 -5.42 -10.97
C THR A 40 1.36 -4.16 -11.29
N CYS A 41 0.72 -3.59 -10.29
CA CYS A 41 -0.01 -2.33 -10.44
C CYS A 41 0.92 -1.23 -10.99
N PRO A 42 0.52 -0.45 -12.01
CA PRO A 42 1.36 0.64 -12.55
C PRO A 42 1.81 1.67 -11.52
N HIS A 43 1.01 1.93 -10.48
CA HIS A 43 1.40 2.81 -9.38
C HIS A 43 2.52 2.20 -8.51
N VAL A 44 2.46 0.89 -8.26
CA VAL A 44 3.53 0.17 -7.56
C VAL A 44 4.81 0.18 -8.39
N LYS A 45 4.72 -0.05 -9.71
CA LYS A 45 5.90 0.07 -10.61
C LYS A 45 6.52 1.46 -10.54
N LYS A 46 5.71 2.53 -10.50
CA LYS A 46 6.22 3.89 -10.33
C LYS A 46 6.99 4.06 -9.02
N ALA A 47 6.48 3.50 -7.92
CA ALA A 47 7.16 3.57 -6.63
C ALA A 47 8.48 2.79 -6.64
N GLN A 48 8.50 1.60 -7.23
CA GLN A 48 9.70 0.79 -7.41
C GLN A 48 10.78 1.54 -8.23
N MET A 49 10.37 2.10 -9.39
CA MET A 49 11.30 2.84 -10.25
C MET A 49 11.79 4.12 -9.60
N ALA A 50 10.94 4.83 -8.85
CA ALA A 50 11.34 6.02 -8.09
C ALA A 50 12.41 5.67 -7.04
N ALA A 51 12.20 4.62 -6.25
CA ALA A 51 13.16 4.17 -5.26
C ALA A 51 14.48 3.70 -5.92
N HIS A 52 14.38 2.98 -7.04
CA HIS A 52 15.55 2.56 -7.81
C HIS A 52 16.37 3.75 -8.31
N GLN A 53 15.72 4.71 -8.97
CA GLN A 53 16.39 5.89 -9.52
C GLN A 53 17.06 6.73 -8.44
N LEU A 54 16.35 7.01 -7.33
CA LEU A 54 16.94 7.73 -6.20
C LEU A 54 18.19 7.03 -5.66
N SER A 55 18.15 5.71 -5.55
CA SER A 55 19.32 4.93 -5.12
C SER A 55 20.48 5.02 -6.11
N GLN A 56 20.23 4.95 -7.42
CA GLN A 56 21.25 5.11 -8.46
C GLN A 56 21.87 6.52 -8.48
N ASP A 57 21.06 7.55 -8.17
CA ASP A 57 21.50 8.95 -8.09
C ASP A 57 22.23 9.27 -6.76
N GLY A 58 22.47 8.26 -5.92
CA GLY A 58 23.24 8.36 -4.67
C GLY A 58 22.46 8.93 -3.49
N PHE A 59 21.11 8.91 -3.54
CA PHE A 59 20.29 9.30 -2.39
C PHE A 59 20.19 8.17 -1.37
N SER A 60 20.25 8.53 -0.08
CA SER A 60 19.78 7.65 1.00
C SER A 60 18.25 7.54 0.90
N VAL A 61 17.75 6.37 0.53
CA VAL A 61 16.32 6.20 0.25
C VAL A 61 15.55 5.87 1.53
N VAL A 62 14.47 6.60 1.77
CA VAL A 62 13.47 6.32 2.81
C VAL A 62 12.16 5.93 2.16
N ILE A 63 11.65 4.78 2.54
CA ILE A 63 10.35 4.27 2.13
C ILE A 63 9.36 4.45 3.28
N VAL A 64 8.37 5.30 3.09
CA VAL A 64 7.29 5.50 4.06
C VAL A 64 6.19 4.47 3.81
N GLY A 65 6.02 3.50 4.74
CA GLY A 65 5.06 2.41 4.57
C GLY A 65 5.25 1.28 5.56
N GLU A 66 4.32 0.34 5.55
CA GLU A 66 4.29 -0.81 6.46
C GLU A 66 5.42 -1.81 6.15
N LYS A 67 6.37 -1.99 7.05
CA LYS A 67 7.59 -2.82 6.88
C LYS A 67 7.31 -4.25 6.38
N LYS A 68 6.20 -4.84 6.85
CA LYS A 68 5.83 -6.23 6.50
C LYS A 68 5.02 -6.33 5.20
N HIS A 69 4.56 -5.20 4.65
CA HIS A 69 3.72 -5.20 3.46
C HIS A 69 4.49 -5.66 2.22
N PRO A 70 3.91 -6.55 1.38
CA PRO A 70 4.60 -7.07 0.19
C PRO A 70 5.05 -6.00 -0.81
N GLU A 71 4.26 -4.93 -0.97
CA GLU A 71 4.63 -3.80 -1.82
C GLU A 71 5.89 -3.09 -1.29
N VAL A 72 5.94 -2.80 0.00
CA VAL A 72 7.10 -2.13 0.64
C VAL A 72 8.35 -2.99 0.51
N LYS A 73 8.22 -4.31 0.67
CA LYS A 73 9.33 -5.25 0.43
C LYS A 73 9.82 -5.17 -1.01
N SER A 74 8.91 -5.13 -1.98
CA SER A 74 9.30 -5.03 -3.39
C SER A 74 9.99 -3.70 -3.70
N ILE A 75 9.51 -2.57 -3.18
CA ILE A 75 10.15 -1.25 -3.33
C ILE A 75 11.54 -1.26 -2.69
N PHE A 76 11.68 -1.85 -1.50
CA PHE A 76 12.97 -2.01 -0.82
C PHE A 76 13.98 -2.81 -1.66
N GLU A 77 13.56 -3.90 -2.29
CA GLU A 77 14.43 -4.69 -3.16
C GLU A 77 14.86 -3.90 -4.40
N TRP A 78 13.98 -3.11 -5.00
CA TRP A 78 14.29 -2.22 -6.13
C TRP A 78 15.22 -1.06 -5.75
N SER A 79 15.26 -0.63 -4.48
CA SER A 79 16.24 0.36 -4.00
C SER A 79 17.66 -0.20 -3.79
N GLY A 80 17.93 -1.43 -4.22
CA GLY A 80 19.20 -2.11 -3.98
C GLY A 80 19.35 -2.65 -2.55
N ARG A 81 18.26 -2.80 -1.81
CA ARG A 81 18.21 -3.27 -0.41
C ARG A 81 18.94 -2.37 0.57
N ASN A 82 19.09 -1.09 0.25
CA ASN A 82 19.82 -0.12 1.08
C ASN A 82 18.91 1.03 1.54
N ALA A 83 17.59 0.89 1.43
CA ALA A 83 16.64 1.87 1.92
C ALA A 83 16.31 1.66 3.39
N LEU A 84 15.89 2.74 4.06
CA LEU A 84 15.27 2.68 5.37
C LEU A 84 13.75 2.67 5.22
N VAL A 85 13.04 1.82 5.96
CA VAL A 85 11.58 1.79 5.97
C VAL A 85 11.08 2.39 7.27
N VAL A 86 10.19 3.36 7.18
CA VAL A 86 9.57 4.04 8.34
C VAL A 86 8.05 3.99 8.26
N GLU A 87 7.42 3.72 9.39
CA GLU A 87 5.95 3.66 9.53
C GLU A 87 5.41 4.82 10.34
N THR A 88 6.26 5.44 11.18
CA THR A 88 5.87 6.46 12.16
C THR A 88 6.81 7.66 12.15
N GLU A 89 6.36 8.75 12.76
CA GLU A 89 7.14 9.97 12.96
C GLU A 89 8.34 9.74 13.89
N GLU A 90 8.15 8.89 14.92
CA GLU A 90 9.22 8.54 15.87
C GLU A 90 10.35 7.81 15.17
N GLU A 91 10.04 6.87 14.27
CA GLU A 91 11.04 6.18 13.47
C GLU A 91 11.75 7.13 12.51
N ALA A 92 11.04 8.03 11.87
CA ALA A 92 11.61 9.06 11.00
C ALA A 92 12.54 10.01 11.76
N ALA A 93 12.18 10.39 12.98
CA ALA A 93 13.00 11.24 13.83
C ALA A 93 14.37 10.60 14.20
N GLN A 94 14.45 9.26 14.25
CA GLN A 94 15.66 8.51 14.55
C GLN A 94 16.62 8.39 13.36
N ILE A 95 16.20 8.74 12.14
CA ILE A 95 17.08 8.70 10.97
C ILE A 95 18.24 9.70 11.16
N ALA A 96 19.45 9.21 10.96
CA ALA A 96 20.64 10.05 10.99
C ALA A 96 20.66 11.04 9.82
N PRO A 97 21.22 12.25 10.00
CA PRO A 97 21.44 13.17 8.90
C PRO A 97 22.31 12.55 7.79
N CYS A 98 22.01 12.89 6.54
CA CYS A 98 22.75 12.42 5.37
C CYS A 98 22.87 13.56 4.32
N ASP A 99 23.78 13.38 3.35
CA ASP A 99 24.03 14.39 2.32
C ASP A 99 22.82 14.55 1.38
N LYS A 100 22.25 13.43 0.95
CA LYS A 100 21.12 13.38 0.01
C LYS A 100 20.07 12.43 0.53
N LEU A 101 18.82 12.88 0.59
CA LEU A 101 17.69 12.10 1.08
C LEU A 101 16.60 11.97 0.03
N GLY A 102 16.30 10.75 -0.38
CA GLY A 102 15.20 10.43 -1.28
C GLY A 102 14.02 9.81 -0.52
N ILE A 103 12.79 10.29 -0.73
CA ILE A 103 11.62 9.81 -0.01
C ILE A 103 10.57 9.31 -1.00
N VAL A 104 10.13 8.08 -0.82
CA VAL A 104 8.99 7.46 -1.53
C VAL A 104 7.99 6.90 -0.54
N ALA A 105 6.78 6.58 -0.99
CA ALA A 105 5.74 6.01 -0.13
C ALA A 105 5.14 4.74 -0.72
N GLN A 106 4.63 3.87 0.16
CA GLN A 106 3.69 2.82 -0.20
C GLN A 106 2.45 3.45 -0.84
N THR A 107 1.97 2.88 -1.95
CA THR A 107 0.89 3.49 -2.75
C THR A 107 -0.43 3.62 -2.02
N THR A 108 -0.66 2.80 -1.00
CA THR A 108 -1.89 2.79 -0.17
C THR A 108 -1.72 3.48 1.19
N PHE A 109 -0.56 4.11 1.45
CA PHE A 109 -0.31 4.78 2.72
C PHE A 109 -1.19 6.02 2.90
N SER A 110 -1.43 6.42 4.15
CA SER A 110 -2.21 7.62 4.46
C SER A 110 -1.47 8.89 4.04
N GLY A 111 -2.14 9.76 3.26
CA GLY A 111 -1.56 11.03 2.82
C GLY A 111 -1.18 11.95 3.98
N ASP A 112 -2.01 12.00 5.03
CA ASP A 112 -1.76 12.85 6.20
C ASP A 112 -0.57 12.33 7.02
N LYS A 113 -0.51 11.03 7.29
CA LYS A 113 0.66 10.42 7.96
C LYS A 113 1.94 10.58 7.16
N PHE A 114 1.86 10.47 5.83
CA PHE A 114 3.02 10.72 4.97
C PHE A 114 3.54 12.15 5.14
N GLN A 115 2.66 13.14 5.18
CA GLN A 115 3.05 14.55 5.39
C GLN A 115 3.73 14.75 6.73
N SER A 116 3.18 14.21 7.82
CA SER A 116 3.79 14.28 9.16
C SER A 116 5.18 13.64 9.20
N ILE A 117 5.32 12.44 8.63
CA ILE A 117 6.62 11.74 8.55
C ILE A 117 7.63 12.53 7.73
N VAL A 118 7.22 13.06 6.56
CA VAL A 118 8.09 13.91 5.72
C VAL A 118 8.53 15.16 6.48
N ALA A 119 7.65 15.80 7.24
CA ALA A 119 8.02 16.97 8.05
C ALA A 119 9.16 16.66 9.05
N CYS A 120 9.16 15.47 9.66
CA CYS A 120 10.26 15.03 10.53
C CYS A 120 11.57 14.80 9.78
N LEU A 121 11.52 14.53 8.47
CA LEU A 121 12.68 14.24 7.64
C LEU A 121 13.33 15.50 7.02
N LEU A 122 12.61 16.65 6.97
CA LEU A 122 13.10 17.85 6.30
C LEU A 122 14.42 18.40 6.86
N ASN A 123 14.72 18.16 8.14
CA ASN A 123 15.94 18.61 8.77
C ASN A 123 17.09 17.57 8.70
N LYS A 124 16.88 16.46 7.98
CA LYS A 124 17.87 15.36 7.92
C LYS A 124 18.84 15.47 6.74
N SER A 125 18.55 16.34 5.77
CA SER A 125 19.43 16.60 4.64
C SER A 125 19.16 18.01 4.08
N ASN A 126 20.15 18.56 3.38
CA ASN A 126 20.01 19.80 2.61
C ASN A 126 19.57 19.54 1.16
N ASP A 127 19.70 18.30 0.67
CA ASP A 127 19.27 17.88 -0.67
C ASP A 127 18.23 16.77 -0.51
N ILE A 128 16.95 17.14 -0.64
CA ILE A 128 15.83 16.23 -0.39
C ILE A 128 14.95 16.11 -1.64
N HIS A 129 14.81 14.88 -2.13
CA HIS A 129 13.87 14.54 -3.20
C HIS A 129 12.68 13.76 -2.66
N ILE A 130 11.49 14.37 -2.68
CA ILE A 130 10.25 13.74 -2.23
C ILE A 130 9.43 13.35 -3.46
N ILE A 131 9.27 12.04 -3.68
CA ILE A 131 8.42 11.50 -4.74
C ILE A 131 7.17 10.90 -4.09
N ARG A 132 6.06 11.65 -4.12
CA ARG A 132 4.79 11.19 -3.56
C ARG A 132 4.20 10.10 -4.44
N THR A 133 4.48 8.85 -4.10
CA THR A 133 4.04 7.66 -4.84
C THR A 133 2.67 7.14 -4.38
N ILE A 134 2.04 7.79 -3.40
CA ILE A 134 0.66 7.46 -2.98
C ILE A 134 -0.28 7.57 -4.19
N CYS A 135 -1.07 6.51 -4.40
CA CYS A 135 -2.01 6.46 -5.51
C CYS A 135 -3.13 7.48 -5.32
N THR A 136 -3.33 8.37 -6.29
CA THR A 136 -4.40 9.38 -6.25
C THR A 136 -5.79 8.75 -6.16
N ALA A 137 -6.01 7.59 -6.80
CA ALA A 137 -7.26 6.85 -6.69
C ALA A 137 -7.49 6.33 -5.25
N THR A 138 -6.43 5.91 -4.55
CA THR A 138 -6.50 5.51 -3.14
C THR A 138 -6.83 6.71 -2.25
N ASP A 139 -6.15 7.84 -2.46
CA ASP A 139 -6.37 9.09 -1.72
C ASP A 139 -7.81 9.61 -1.92
N GLN A 140 -8.28 9.65 -3.17
CA GLN A 140 -9.67 10.03 -3.49
C GLN A 140 -10.69 9.10 -2.84
N ARG A 141 -10.46 7.78 -2.87
CA ARG A 141 -11.34 6.80 -2.23
C ARG A 141 -11.38 6.97 -0.72
N GLN A 142 -10.23 7.18 -0.08
CA GLN A 142 -10.15 7.43 1.36
C GLN A 142 -10.92 8.69 1.73
N LYS A 143 -10.71 9.81 1.03
CA LYS A 143 -11.44 11.07 1.26
C LYS A 143 -12.95 10.88 1.08
N ALA A 144 -13.38 10.27 -0.02
CA ALA A 144 -14.80 10.02 -0.28
C ALA A 144 -15.44 9.13 0.80
N ALA A 145 -14.73 8.12 1.30
CA ALA A 145 -15.20 7.26 2.38
C ALA A 145 -15.34 8.01 3.71
N ILE A 146 -14.38 8.85 4.06
CA ILE A 146 -14.42 9.72 5.26
C ILE A 146 -15.60 10.69 5.17
N ASP A 147 -15.77 11.34 4.02
CA ASP A 147 -16.86 12.29 3.79
C ASP A 147 -18.24 11.62 3.87
N LEU A 148 -18.36 10.38 3.38
CA LEU A 148 -19.58 9.59 3.48
C LEU A 148 -19.83 9.17 4.94
N ALA A 149 -18.81 8.69 5.63
CA ALA A 149 -18.89 8.27 7.02
C ALA A 149 -19.42 9.36 7.96
N GLY A 150 -19.07 10.64 7.68
CA GLY A 150 -19.61 11.78 8.43
C GLY A 150 -21.08 12.12 8.15
N LYS A 151 -21.76 11.42 7.21
CA LYS A 151 -23.14 11.72 6.77
C LYS A 151 -24.12 10.57 7.01
N VAL A 152 -23.64 9.45 7.55
CA VAL A 152 -24.40 8.22 7.76
C VAL A 152 -24.31 7.73 9.20
N ASP A 153 -25.23 6.87 9.59
CA ASP A 153 -25.29 6.29 10.93
C ASP A 153 -24.34 5.07 11.05
N MET A 154 -24.08 4.40 9.92
CA MET A 154 -23.24 3.21 9.86
C MET A 154 -22.55 3.10 8.50
N MET A 155 -21.31 2.59 8.49
CA MET A 155 -20.56 2.25 7.29
C MET A 155 -20.35 0.74 7.16
N LEU A 156 -20.56 0.22 5.95
CA LEU A 156 -20.12 -1.11 5.54
C LEU A 156 -18.93 -0.98 4.59
N VAL A 157 -17.80 -1.54 4.98
CA VAL A 157 -16.58 -1.53 4.16
C VAL A 157 -16.35 -2.94 3.64
N ILE A 158 -16.48 -3.12 2.32
CA ILE A 158 -16.48 -4.43 1.67
C ILE A 158 -15.12 -4.72 1.07
N GLY A 159 -14.58 -5.92 1.33
CA GLY A 159 -13.35 -6.45 0.74
C GLY A 159 -12.49 -7.21 1.72
N GLY A 160 -11.42 -7.83 1.22
CA GLY A 160 -10.57 -8.74 1.99
C GLY A 160 -9.94 -8.09 3.23
N LYS A 161 -10.03 -8.76 4.36
CA LYS A 161 -9.40 -8.35 5.63
C LYS A 161 -7.87 -8.36 5.56
N ASN A 162 -7.31 -9.10 4.61
CA ASN A 162 -5.89 -9.14 4.28
C ASN A 162 -5.44 -8.01 3.32
N SER A 163 -6.36 -7.16 2.87
CA SER A 163 -6.07 -6.00 2.01
C SER A 163 -5.76 -4.77 2.87
N ALA A 164 -4.50 -4.30 2.84
CA ALA A 164 -4.09 -3.09 3.55
C ALA A 164 -4.96 -1.87 3.18
N ASN A 165 -5.32 -1.71 1.90
CA ASN A 165 -6.20 -0.63 1.47
C ASN A 165 -7.61 -0.73 2.09
N THR A 166 -8.22 -1.93 2.11
CA THR A 166 -9.58 -2.11 2.66
C THR A 166 -9.58 -1.93 4.17
N THR A 167 -8.60 -2.51 4.85
CA THR A 167 -8.42 -2.35 6.31
C THR A 167 -8.24 -0.88 6.68
N ARG A 168 -7.44 -0.14 5.90
CA ARG A 168 -7.26 1.30 6.12
C ARG A 168 -8.55 2.09 5.91
N LEU A 169 -9.35 1.78 4.88
CA LEU A 169 -10.68 2.39 4.68
C LEU A 169 -11.59 2.16 5.89
N ALA A 170 -11.64 0.92 6.40
CA ALA A 170 -12.45 0.60 7.56
C ALA A 170 -12.02 1.39 8.80
N GLN A 171 -10.72 1.51 9.06
CA GLN A 171 -10.18 2.32 10.16
C GLN A 171 -10.59 3.79 10.05
N LEU A 172 -10.42 4.40 8.85
CA LEU A 172 -10.77 5.81 8.61
C LEU A 172 -12.26 6.08 8.79
N CYS A 173 -13.12 5.17 8.33
CA CYS A 173 -14.56 5.26 8.54
C CYS A 173 -14.92 5.11 10.02
N ALA A 174 -14.28 4.20 10.76
CA ALA A 174 -14.50 3.95 12.18
C ALA A 174 -14.15 5.16 13.07
N GLU A 175 -13.26 6.05 12.62
CA GLU A 175 -12.99 7.31 13.31
C GLU A 175 -14.19 8.29 13.28
N LYS A 176 -15.16 8.06 12.39
CA LYS A 176 -16.31 8.97 12.17
C LYS A 176 -17.64 8.37 12.59
N THR A 177 -17.87 7.08 12.37
CA THR A 177 -19.13 6.42 12.63
C THR A 177 -18.96 4.92 12.87
N MET A 178 -20.02 4.25 13.35
CA MET A 178 -20.03 2.79 13.47
C MET A 178 -19.70 2.16 12.12
N THR A 179 -18.71 1.27 12.10
CA THR A 179 -18.17 0.71 10.85
C THR A 179 -17.94 -0.79 10.99
N HIS A 180 -18.45 -1.54 10.01
CA HIS A 180 -18.21 -2.98 9.89
C HIS A 180 -17.43 -3.29 8.63
N HIS A 181 -16.34 -4.06 8.77
CA HIS A 181 -15.52 -4.53 7.67
C HIS A 181 -15.90 -5.97 7.33
N LEU A 182 -16.36 -6.20 6.10
CA LEU A 182 -16.95 -7.45 5.62
C LEU A 182 -16.20 -7.97 4.39
N GLU A 183 -16.00 -9.26 4.31
CA GLU A 183 -15.54 -9.91 3.08
C GLU A 183 -16.70 -10.40 2.22
N THR A 184 -17.79 -10.84 2.86
CA THR A 184 -18.97 -11.39 2.20
C THR A 184 -20.26 -10.96 2.89
N ALA A 185 -21.38 -11.04 2.18
CA ALA A 185 -22.69 -10.72 2.71
C ALA A 185 -23.12 -11.65 3.87
N SER A 186 -22.56 -12.86 3.97
CA SER A 186 -22.84 -13.78 5.08
C SER A 186 -22.34 -13.32 6.45
N GLU A 187 -21.49 -12.30 6.49
CA GLU A 187 -21.00 -11.70 7.72
C GLU A 187 -21.96 -10.62 8.27
N LEU A 188 -23.00 -10.24 7.54
CA LEU A 188 -24.00 -9.28 8.02
C LEU A 188 -24.77 -9.86 9.20
N GLN A 189 -25.04 -9.00 10.19
CA GLN A 189 -25.79 -9.35 11.40
C GLN A 189 -26.98 -8.40 11.53
N ASP A 190 -28.18 -8.95 11.73
CA ASP A 190 -29.42 -8.15 11.79
C ASP A 190 -29.39 -7.13 12.94
N GLU A 191 -28.68 -7.43 14.01
CA GLU A 191 -28.53 -6.55 15.18
C GLU A 191 -27.84 -5.23 14.83
N TRP A 192 -27.00 -5.19 13.82
CA TRP A 192 -26.31 -3.96 13.40
C TRP A 192 -27.27 -2.91 12.85
N PHE A 193 -28.40 -3.33 12.32
CA PHE A 193 -29.36 -2.45 11.64
C PHE A 193 -30.40 -1.82 12.58
N HIS A 194 -30.38 -2.17 13.87
CA HIS A 194 -31.33 -1.58 14.83
C HIS A 194 -31.06 -0.08 15.02
N ASN A 195 -32.12 0.73 14.80
CA ASN A 195 -32.08 2.20 14.89
C ASN A 195 -31.18 2.89 13.84
N ILE A 196 -30.71 2.20 12.82
CA ILE A 196 -29.93 2.76 11.70
C ILE A 196 -30.89 3.27 10.63
N LYS A 197 -30.74 4.54 10.25
CA LYS A 197 -31.55 5.17 9.18
C LYS A 197 -30.78 5.33 7.88
N LYS A 198 -29.46 5.53 7.95
CA LYS A 198 -28.58 5.75 6.80
C LYS A 198 -27.36 4.86 6.89
N ILE A 199 -27.15 4.08 5.83
CA ILE A 199 -25.99 3.20 5.70
C ILE A 199 -25.16 3.68 4.53
N GLY A 200 -23.87 3.87 4.77
CA GLY A 200 -22.88 4.11 3.74
C GLY A 200 -22.18 2.81 3.35
N ILE A 201 -21.96 2.60 2.06
CA ILE A 201 -21.21 1.43 1.56
C ILE A 201 -20.00 1.93 0.80
N THR A 202 -18.84 1.36 1.10
CA THR A 202 -17.60 1.55 0.34
C THR A 202 -16.89 0.21 0.17
N ALA A 203 -15.97 0.13 -0.79
CA ALA A 203 -15.25 -1.10 -1.07
C ALA A 203 -13.75 -0.85 -1.31
N GLY A 204 -12.95 -1.86 -1.02
CA GLY A 204 -11.54 -1.87 -1.35
C GLY A 204 -11.29 -1.81 -2.86
N ALA A 205 -10.12 -1.29 -3.28
CA ALA A 205 -9.77 -1.13 -4.69
C ALA A 205 -9.74 -2.46 -5.48
N SER A 206 -9.48 -3.56 -4.81
CA SER A 206 -9.42 -4.91 -5.39
C SER A 206 -10.70 -5.72 -5.18
N THR A 207 -11.74 -5.13 -4.58
CA THR A 207 -13.01 -5.82 -4.36
C THR A 207 -13.77 -5.95 -5.67
N PRO A 208 -14.10 -7.17 -6.13
CA PRO A 208 -14.86 -7.37 -7.35
C PRO A 208 -16.31 -6.86 -7.24
N ASP A 209 -16.84 -6.33 -8.33
CA ASP A 209 -18.21 -5.78 -8.38
C ASP A 209 -19.29 -6.79 -7.97
N TRP A 210 -19.09 -8.07 -8.22
CA TRP A 210 -20.05 -9.13 -7.86
C TRP A 210 -20.14 -9.40 -6.34
N ILE A 211 -19.14 -8.93 -5.56
CA ILE A 211 -19.22 -8.99 -4.10
C ILE A 211 -20.00 -7.80 -3.54
N ILE A 212 -20.02 -6.68 -4.27
CA ILE A 212 -20.69 -5.43 -3.83
C ILE A 212 -22.19 -5.47 -4.16
N LYS A 213 -22.58 -6.23 -5.18
CA LYS A 213 -23.97 -6.41 -5.65
C LYS A 213 -24.69 -7.51 -4.87
#